data_118ed192a972ff4442805c5374384d84
#
_entry.id   118ed192a972ff4442805c5374384d84
#
_cell.length_a   1.000
_cell.length_b   1.000
_cell.length_c   1.000
_cell.angle_alpha   90.00
_cell.angle_beta   90.00
_cell.angle_gamma   90.00
#
_symmetry.space_group_name_H-M   'P 1'
#
loop_
_entity.id
_entity.type
_entity.pdbx_description
1 polymer ?
#
loop_
_entity_poly.entity_id
_entity_poly.type
_entity_poly.pdbx_seq_one_letter_code
_entity_poly.pdbx_strand_id
1 'polypeptide(L)'
;MEFLTTINYLKSLLESDTDVALVTHGVSNDIDLDKNGNYPLAHIQLLNFNPQQQQGVISFLFEIHILKIRDINKVPSSNKWLRNDNELQNYDDTIAIANRLFARLRNLNDENVDLLSNTTPEVLSLEFMNMLDGCMFQIELGITNDVDGCS
;
A
#
# COMPACT_ATOMS: atom_id res chain seq x y z
N MET A 1 11.24 13.81 13.48
CA MET A 1 12.06 12.91 12.63
C MET A 1 11.25 12.55 11.40
N GLU A 2 11.76 12.87 10.28
CA GLU A 2 11.01 12.92 9.00
C GLU A 2 10.46 11.56 8.56
N PHE A 3 11.23 10.48 8.77
CA PHE A 3 10.79 9.13 8.41
C PHE A 3 9.52 8.71 9.17
N LEU A 4 9.54 8.85 10.49
CA LEU A 4 8.38 8.47 11.31
C LEU A 4 7.16 9.33 10.99
N THR A 5 7.37 10.61 10.71
CA THR A 5 6.29 11.50 10.27
C THR A 5 5.68 11.01 8.95
N THR A 6 6.53 10.67 7.98
CA THR A 6 6.09 10.22 6.66
C THR A 6 5.37 8.87 6.72
N ILE A 7 5.92 7.88 7.43
CA ILE A 7 5.28 6.57 7.54
C ILE A 7 3.98 6.62 8.34
N ASN A 8 3.95 7.42 9.41
CA ASN A 8 2.73 7.60 10.19
C ASN A 8 1.62 8.31 9.39
N TYR A 9 2.01 9.27 8.54
CA TYR A 9 1.07 9.91 7.62
C TYR A 9 0.47 8.89 6.65
N LEU A 10 1.30 8.10 5.98
CA LEU A 10 0.85 7.05 5.07
C LEU A 10 -0.02 6.00 5.76
N LYS A 11 0.41 5.55 6.94
CA LYS A 11 -0.37 4.65 7.78
C LYS A 11 -1.75 5.21 8.12
N SER A 12 -1.80 6.47 8.53
CA SER A 12 -3.08 7.14 8.88
C SER A 12 -4.01 7.25 7.68
N LEU A 13 -3.50 7.52 6.49
CA LEU A 13 -4.31 7.53 5.26
C LEU A 13 -4.94 6.17 4.99
N LEU A 14 -4.18 5.09 5.14
CA LEU A 14 -4.67 3.73 4.93
C LEU A 14 -5.65 3.30 6.02
N GLU A 15 -5.36 3.59 7.28
CA GLU A 15 -6.24 3.27 8.41
C GLU A 15 -7.57 4.04 8.34
N SER A 16 -7.58 5.24 7.76
CA SER A 16 -8.80 6.02 7.59
C SER A 16 -9.70 5.52 6.47
N ASP A 17 -9.23 4.63 5.61
CA ASP A 17 -10.07 3.97 4.62
C ASP A 17 -10.92 2.90 5.31
N THR A 18 -12.24 3.03 5.19
CA THR A 18 -13.18 2.15 5.89
C THR A 18 -13.14 0.70 5.42
N ASP A 19 -12.61 0.45 4.22
CA ASP A 19 -12.48 -0.90 3.66
C ASP A 19 -11.18 -1.60 4.05
N VAL A 20 -10.20 -0.87 4.56
CA VAL A 20 -8.95 -1.46 5.07
C VAL A 20 -9.16 -1.98 6.47
N ALA A 21 -8.94 -3.28 6.66
CA ALA A 21 -9.11 -3.91 7.97
C ALA A 21 -7.85 -3.88 8.83
N LEU A 22 -6.66 -3.90 8.22
CA LEU A 22 -5.39 -3.92 8.92
C LEU A 22 -4.31 -3.25 8.09
N VAL A 23 -3.45 -2.48 8.74
CA VAL A 23 -2.23 -1.90 8.15
C VAL A 23 -1.02 -2.48 8.86
N THR A 24 -0.10 -3.07 8.09
CA THR A 24 1.15 -3.66 8.60
C THR A 24 2.35 -3.02 7.91
N HIS A 25 3.53 -3.24 8.44
CA HIS A 25 4.78 -2.77 7.85
C HIS A 25 5.89 -3.81 8.01
N GLY A 26 6.90 -3.71 7.16
CA GLY A 26 8.06 -4.59 7.19
C GLY A 26 8.41 -5.11 5.80
N VAL A 27 9.28 -6.12 5.74
CA VAL A 27 9.60 -6.78 4.47
C VAL A 27 8.41 -7.59 3.96
N SER A 28 8.33 -7.80 2.64
CA SER A 28 7.18 -8.47 2.03
C SER A 28 6.95 -9.89 2.57
N ASN A 29 8.01 -10.58 3.00
CA ASN A 29 7.89 -11.90 3.63
C ASN A 29 7.09 -11.89 4.94
N ASP A 30 7.02 -10.76 5.62
CA ASP A 30 6.23 -10.62 6.86
C ASP A 30 4.73 -10.77 6.61
N ILE A 31 4.27 -10.57 5.38
CA ILE A 31 2.87 -10.78 4.98
C ILE A 31 2.44 -12.22 5.25
N ASP A 32 3.31 -13.19 4.96
CA ASP A 32 3.03 -14.61 5.20
C ASP A 32 3.07 -15.01 6.68
N LEU A 33 3.81 -14.25 7.48
CA LEU A 33 3.94 -14.50 8.91
C LEU A 33 2.74 -13.98 9.70
N ASP A 34 2.07 -12.98 9.17
CA ASP A 34 0.91 -12.38 9.80
C ASP A 34 -0.36 -13.18 9.48
N LYS A 35 -0.61 -14.19 10.30
CA LYS A 35 -1.77 -15.09 10.15
C LYS A 35 -3.09 -14.48 10.64
N ASN A 36 -3.13 -13.18 10.83
CA ASN A 36 -4.36 -12.49 11.19
C ASN A 36 -5.34 -12.52 10.02
N GLY A 37 -6.54 -13.02 10.23
CA GLY A 37 -7.58 -13.10 9.21
C GLY A 37 -8.23 -11.76 8.86
N ASN A 38 -7.55 -10.64 9.08
CA ASN A 38 -8.07 -9.30 8.86
C ASN A 38 -7.70 -8.80 7.46
N TYR A 39 -8.63 -8.93 6.55
CA TYR A 39 -8.49 -8.45 5.17
C TYR A 39 -9.66 -7.51 4.82
N PRO A 40 -9.45 -6.54 3.92
CA PRO A 40 -8.25 -6.22 3.17
C PRO A 40 -7.08 -5.74 4.03
N LEU A 41 -5.88 -6.24 3.72
CA LEU A 41 -4.64 -5.89 4.37
C LEU A 41 -3.89 -4.88 3.50
N ALA A 42 -3.41 -3.79 4.09
CA ALA A 42 -2.47 -2.88 3.47
C ALA A 42 -1.10 -3.04 4.14
N HIS A 43 -0.09 -3.45 3.37
CA HIS A 43 1.27 -3.66 3.87
C HIS A 43 2.22 -2.61 3.29
N ILE A 44 3.00 -1.98 4.15
CA ILE A 44 3.95 -0.92 3.80
C ILE A 44 5.37 -1.44 4.00
N GLN A 45 6.19 -1.36 2.96
CA GLN A 45 7.61 -1.65 3.05
C GLN A 45 8.42 -0.42 2.63
N LEU A 46 9.36 -0.01 3.48
CA LEU A 46 10.36 0.97 3.07
C LEU A 46 11.42 0.29 2.21
N LEU A 47 11.60 0.74 0.98
CA LEU A 47 12.61 0.21 0.06
C LEU A 47 13.94 0.96 0.17
N ASN A 48 13.88 2.28 0.10
CA ASN A 48 15.04 3.15 0.22
C ASN A 48 14.63 4.58 0.55
N PHE A 49 15.62 5.41 0.77
CA PHE A 49 15.42 6.85 0.94
C PHE A 49 16.48 7.62 0.15
N ASN A 50 16.10 8.81 -0.29
CA ASN A 50 16.99 9.76 -0.92
C ASN A 50 17.33 10.88 0.09
N PRO A 51 18.59 10.99 0.50
CA PRO A 51 19.00 12.14 1.32
C PRO A 51 18.88 13.40 0.49
N GLN A 52 18.77 14.53 1.18
CA GLN A 52 18.64 15.84 0.57
C GLN A 52 19.56 16.07 -0.61
N GLN A 53 19.01 16.13 -1.81
CA GLN A 53 19.76 16.52 -3.01
C GLN A 53 19.57 17.98 -3.35
N GLN A 54 18.46 18.58 -2.99
CA GLN A 54 18.15 19.99 -3.24
C GLN A 54 17.20 20.54 -2.19
N GLN A 55 17.60 21.66 -1.58
CA GLN A 55 16.73 22.57 -0.80
C GLN A 55 15.89 21.94 0.32
N GLY A 56 16.46 21.04 1.08
CA GLY A 56 15.80 20.59 2.29
C GLY A 56 14.70 19.57 2.12
N VAL A 57 14.64 18.85 0.99
CA VAL A 57 13.67 17.76 0.80
C VAL A 57 14.36 16.42 0.91
N ILE A 58 13.86 15.57 1.81
CA ILE A 58 14.21 14.15 1.87
C ILE A 58 13.04 13.33 1.33
N SER A 59 13.31 12.26 0.59
CA SER A 59 12.27 11.41 0.06
C SER A 59 12.47 9.95 0.47
N PHE A 60 11.34 9.24 0.58
CA PHE A 60 11.29 7.83 0.94
C PHE A 60 10.51 7.06 -0.13
N LEU A 61 11.06 5.95 -0.59
CA LEU A 61 10.40 5.04 -1.50
C LEU A 61 9.75 3.90 -0.73
N PHE A 62 8.44 3.81 -0.82
CA PHE A 62 7.65 2.74 -0.21
C PHE A 62 7.06 1.82 -1.26
N GLU A 63 7.03 0.54 -0.94
CA GLU A 63 6.23 -0.44 -1.66
C GLU A 63 4.97 -0.74 -0.86
N ILE A 64 3.82 -0.66 -1.50
CA ILE A 64 2.51 -0.87 -0.91
C ILE A 64 1.88 -2.11 -1.53
N HIS A 65 1.47 -3.05 -0.69
CA HIS A 65 0.64 -4.18 -1.07
C HIS A 65 -0.75 -3.99 -0.49
N ILE A 66 -1.79 -4.09 -1.32
CA ILE A 66 -3.17 -4.12 -0.87
C ILE A 66 -3.73 -5.47 -1.27
N LEU A 67 -4.06 -6.28 -0.28
CA LEU A 67 -4.27 -7.70 -0.44
C LEU A 67 -5.56 -8.17 0.21
N LYS A 68 -6.17 -9.17 -0.40
CA LYS A 68 -7.33 -9.86 0.12
C LYS A 68 -7.18 -11.35 -0.09
N ILE A 69 -7.68 -12.15 0.85
CA ILE A 69 -7.56 -13.62 0.75
C ILE A 69 -8.50 -14.16 -0.31
N ARG A 70 -7.99 -15.11 -1.13
CA ARG A 70 -8.83 -15.85 -2.04
C ARG A 70 -9.59 -16.94 -1.29
N ASP A 71 -10.89 -16.96 -1.49
CA ASP A 71 -11.75 -18.03 -1.00
C ASP A 71 -11.79 -19.13 -2.06
N ILE A 72 -10.99 -20.17 -1.86
CA ILE A 72 -10.92 -21.28 -2.78
C ILE A 72 -12.08 -22.23 -2.49
N ASN A 73 -13.13 -22.13 -3.30
CA ASN A 73 -14.25 -23.02 -3.25
C ASN A 73 -14.03 -24.20 -4.22
N LYS A 74 -14.06 -25.42 -3.70
CA LYS A 74 -13.89 -26.64 -4.51
C LYS A 74 -15.18 -27.11 -5.21
N VAL A 75 -16.29 -26.42 -4.98
CA VAL A 75 -17.57 -26.76 -5.63
C VAL A 75 -17.57 -26.16 -7.04
N PRO A 76 -17.75 -26.99 -8.09
CA PRO A 76 -17.82 -26.47 -9.46
C PRO A 76 -18.96 -25.46 -9.60
N SER A 77 -18.65 -24.26 -10.06
CA SER A 77 -19.67 -23.28 -10.39
C SER A 77 -20.41 -23.68 -11.66
N SER A 78 -21.73 -23.59 -11.64
CA SER A 78 -22.57 -23.73 -12.85
C SER A 78 -22.47 -22.49 -13.77
N ASN A 79 -21.89 -21.41 -13.29
CA ASN A 79 -21.71 -20.17 -14.03
C ASN A 79 -20.38 -20.21 -14.78
N LYS A 80 -20.41 -20.13 -16.10
CA LYS A 80 -19.22 -20.16 -16.96
C LYS A 80 -18.25 -18.99 -16.71
N TRP A 81 -18.72 -17.90 -16.14
CA TRP A 81 -17.94 -16.71 -15.85
C TRP A 81 -17.16 -16.81 -14.53
N LEU A 82 -17.75 -17.41 -13.52
CA LEU A 82 -17.14 -17.54 -12.19
C LEU A 82 -16.16 -18.72 -12.19
N ARG A 83 -14.92 -18.44 -12.53
CA ARG A 83 -13.90 -19.47 -12.65
C ARG A 83 -12.94 -19.55 -11.47
N ASN A 84 -12.69 -18.42 -10.81
CA ASN A 84 -11.70 -18.28 -9.76
C ASN A 84 -12.34 -17.72 -8.48
N ASP A 85 -13.45 -18.29 -8.05
CA ASP A 85 -14.11 -17.96 -6.78
C ASP A 85 -14.34 -16.43 -6.63
N ASN A 86 -13.71 -15.79 -5.63
CA ASN A 86 -13.86 -14.39 -5.36
C ASN A 86 -12.74 -13.51 -5.96
N GLU A 87 -11.97 -14.01 -6.92
CA GLU A 87 -10.82 -13.28 -7.49
C GLU A 87 -11.20 -11.88 -8.00
N LEU A 88 -12.24 -11.80 -8.83
CA LEU A 88 -12.67 -10.52 -9.39
C LEU A 88 -13.13 -9.54 -8.32
N GLN A 89 -13.82 -10.04 -7.30
CA GLN A 89 -14.23 -9.20 -6.18
C GLN A 89 -13.02 -8.70 -5.39
N ASN A 90 -12.01 -9.55 -5.20
CA ASN A 90 -10.77 -9.17 -4.54
C ASN A 90 -10.03 -8.06 -5.31
N TYR A 91 -10.01 -8.15 -6.64
CA TYR A 91 -9.43 -7.10 -7.47
C TYR A 91 -10.23 -5.80 -7.36
N ASP A 92 -11.54 -5.87 -7.46
CA ASP A 92 -12.40 -4.68 -7.36
C ASP A 92 -12.20 -3.96 -6.03
N ASP A 93 -12.21 -4.69 -4.92
CA ASP A 93 -12.02 -4.14 -3.59
C ASP A 93 -10.63 -3.50 -3.40
N THR A 94 -9.59 -4.20 -3.85
CA THR A 94 -8.20 -3.73 -3.65
C THR A 94 -7.84 -2.58 -4.59
N ILE A 95 -8.33 -2.59 -5.84
CA ILE A 95 -8.17 -1.48 -6.77
C ILE A 95 -8.89 -0.23 -6.26
N ALA A 96 -10.08 -0.37 -5.70
CA ALA A 96 -10.82 0.75 -5.12
C ALA A 96 -10.04 1.40 -3.96
N ILE A 97 -9.45 0.61 -3.08
CA ILE A 97 -8.59 1.11 -1.99
C ILE A 97 -7.37 1.85 -2.56
N ALA A 98 -6.68 1.26 -3.53
CA ALA A 98 -5.53 1.89 -4.17
C ALA A 98 -5.90 3.23 -4.82
N ASN A 99 -7.01 3.28 -5.55
CA ASN A 99 -7.48 4.51 -6.19
C ASN A 99 -7.79 5.61 -5.17
N ARG A 100 -8.41 5.26 -4.05
CA ARG A 100 -8.68 6.23 -2.97
C ARG A 100 -7.39 6.74 -2.33
N LEU A 101 -6.42 5.87 -2.11
CA LEU A 101 -5.11 6.28 -1.60
C LEU A 101 -4.42 7.28 -2.53
N PHE A 102 -4.35 6.98 -3.84
CA PHE A 102 -3.77 7.91 -4.81
C PHE A 102 -4.51 9.24 -4.89
N ALA A 103 -5.84 9.21 -4.84
CA ALA A 103 -6.63 10.44 -4.83
C ALA A 103 -6.31 11.31 -3.60
N ARG A 104 -6.18 10.71 -2.44
CA ARG A 104 -5.79 11.42 -1.21
C ARG A 104 -4.38 11.97 -1.28
N LEU A 105 -3.41 11.17 -1.73
CA LEU A 105 -2.02 11.61 -1.84
C LEU A 105 -1.83 12.79 -2.82
N ARG A 106 -2.66 12.86 -3.86
CA ARG A 106 -2.61 13.95 -4.86
C ARG A 106 -3.35 15.21 -4.42
N ASN A 107 -4.40 15.07 -3.63
CA ASN A 107 -5.32 16.15 -3.30
C ASN A 107 -5.13 16.72 -1.90
N LEU A 108 -4.40 16.04 -1.03
CA LEU A 108 -4.10 16.55 0.29
C LEU A 108 -2.93 17.53 0.20
N ASN A 109 -3.25 18.79 0.41
CA ASN A 109 -2.27 19.81 0.76
C ASN A 109 -1.86 19.63 2.21
N ASP A 110 -1.27 18.48 2.54
CA ASP A 110 -0.48 18.43 3.75
C ASP A 110 0.81 19.18 3.44
N GLU A 111 1.00 20.29 4.12
CA GLU A 111 2.08 21.25 3.84
C GLU A 111 3.47 20.62 3.87
N ASN A 112 3.59 19.40 4.36
CA ASN A 112 4.87 18.78 4.63
C ASN A 112 5.17 17.50 3.82
N VAL A 113 4.17 16.83 3.28
CA VAL A 113 4.36 15.55 2.57
C VAL A 113 3.78 15.61 1.18
N ASP A 114 4.64 15.41 0.18
CA ASP A 114 4.27 15.41 -1.23
C ASP A 114 4.48 14.06 -1.89
N LEU A 115 3.56 13.66 -2.76
CA LEU A 115 3.76 12.54 -3.67
C LEU A 115 4.65 12.99 -4.83
N LEU A 116 5.89 12.48 -4.86
CA LEU A 116 6.87 12.85 -5.89
C LEU A 116 6.76 11.97 -7.12
N SER A 117 6.58 10.68 -6.95
CA SER A 117 6.43 9.71 -8.03
C SER A 117 5.67 8.47 -7.58
N ASN A 118 5.19 7.71 -8.54
CA ASN A 118 4.59 6.39 -8.29
C ASN A 118 4.78 5.48 -9.52
N THR A 119 4.79 4.18 -9.27
CA THR A 119 4.72 3.18 -10.35
C THR A 119 3.27 2.89 -10.72
N THR A 120 3.07 2.31 -11.90
CA THR A 120 1.78 1.74 -12.26
C THR A 120 1.50 0.53 -11.38
N PRO A 121 0.34 0.45 -10.70
CA PRO A 121 0.02 -0.71 -9.89
C PRO A 121 -0.01 -2.01 -10.69
N GLU A 122 0.57 -3.05 -10.13
CA GLU A 122 0.54 -4.41 -10.67
C GLU A 122 -0.52 -5.23 -9.94
N VAL A 123 -1.24 -6.05 -10.70
CA VAL A 123 -2.22 -6.98 -10.16
C VAL A 123 -1.52 -8.24 -9.68
N LEU A 124 -1.85 -8.68 -8.47
CA LEU A 124 -1.33 -9.90 -7.85
C LEU A 124 -2.43 -10.96 -7.78
N SER A 125 -2.08 -12.18 -8.17
CA SER A 125 -3.00 -13.32 -8.15
C SER A 125 -2.35 -14.49 -7.44
N LEU A 126 -3.01 -15.00 -6.39
CA LEU A 126 -2.53 -16.14 -5.59
C LEU A 126 -1.09 -15.99 -5.10
N GLU A 127 -0.70 -14.78 -4.78
CA GLU A 127 0.62 -14.49 -4.24
C GLU A 127 0.70 -14.88 -2.77
N PHE A 128 1.92 -15.12 -2.32
CA PHE A 128 2.24 -15.55 -0.98
C PHE A 128 1.64 -16.92 -0.62
N MET A 129 2.14 -17.48 0.47
CA MET A 129 1.66 -18.78 0.97
C MET A 129 0.19 -18.76 1.40
N ASN A 130 -0.32 -17.59 1.74
CA ASN A 130 -1.71 -17.38 2.13
C ASN A 130 -2.68 -17.22 0.95
N MET A 131 -2.21 -17.35 -0.29
CA MET A 131 -3.04 -17.23 -1.49
C MET A 131 -3.81 -15.91 -1.55
N LEU A 132 -3.07 -14.82 -1.64
CA LEU A 132 -3.62 -13.47 -1.62
C LEU A 132 -3.74 -12.89 -3.03
N ASP A 133 -4.83 -12.19 -3.27
CA ASP A 133 -5.06 -11.40 -4.47
C ASP A 133 -5.04 -9.92 -4.14
N GLY A 134 -4.64 -9.10 -5.08
CA GLY A 134 -4.71 -7.67 -4.91
C GLY A 134 -3.82 -6.91 -5.87
N CYS A 135 -3.18 -5.89 -5.36
CA CYS A 135 -2.28 -5.06 -6.15
C CYS A 135 -1.06 -4.61 -5.34
N MET A 136 -0.01 -4.28 -6.06
CA MET A 136 1.23 -3.75 -5.54
C MET A 136 1.66 -2.54 -6.35
N PHE A 137 2.19 -1.54 -5.70
CA PHE A 137 2.77 -0.37 -6.35
C PHE A 137 3.83 0.26 -5.45
N GLN A 138 4.65 1.12 -6.05
CA GLN A 138 5.63 1.91 -5.31
C GLN A 138 5.24 3.38 -5.36
N ILE A 139 5.45 4.06 -4.25
CA ILE A 139 5.26 5.50 -4.12
C ILE A 139 6.50 6.14 -3.50
N GLU A 140 6.86 7.31 -3.99
CA GLU A 140 7.90 8.14 -3.41
C GLU A 140 7.26 9.34 -2.75
N LEU A 141 7.46 9.47 -1.44
CA LEU A 141 6.98 10.59 -0.65
C LEU A 141 8.14 11.46 -0.23
N GLY A 142 8.03 12.75 -0.53
CA GLY A 142 8.98 13.76 -0.09
C GLY A 142 8.45 14.54 1.10
N ILE A 143 9.33 14.86 2.03
CA ILE A 143 9.02 15.73 3.16
C ILE A 143 10.05 16.84 3.23
N THR A 144 9.58 18.07 3.46
CA THR A 144 10.47 19.20 3.69
C THR A 144 11.18 19.01 5.02
N ASN A 145 12.48 19.03 4.96
CA ASN A 145 13.31 18.92 6.15
C ASN A 145 13.72 20.32 6.58
N ASP A 146 13.23 20.78 7.73
CA ASP A 146 13.57 22.07 8.33
C ASP A 146 14.96 22.06 9.00
N VAL A 147 15.77 21.05 8.76
CA VAL A 147 17.17 21.10 9.22
C VAL A 147 17.90 22.12 8.35
N ASP A 148 17.85 23.36 8.80
CA ASP A 148 18.75 24.37 8.32
C ASP A 148 20.19 23.87 8.48
N GLY A 149 20.83 23.60 7.35
CA GLY A 149 22.24 23.27 7.31
C GLY A 149 23.13 24.44 7.73
N CYS A 150 22.58 25.36 8.49
CA CYS A 150 23.25 26.49 9.11
C CYS A 150 23.61 26.17 10.56
N SER A 151 24.64 25.44 10.71
CA SER A 151 25.41 25.49 11.96
C SER A 151 26.81 25.92 11.67
#